data_16da89ce2ceb9125037c060b2b8096c1
#
_entry.id   16da89ce2ceb9125037c060b2b8096c1
#
_cell.length_a   1.000
_cell.length_b   1.000
_cell.length_c   1.000
_cell.angle_alpha   90.00
_cell.angle_beta   90.00
_cell.angle_gamma   90.00
#
_symmetry.space_group_name_H-M   'P 1'
#
loop_
_entity.id
_entity.type
_entity.pdbx_description
1 polymer ?
#
loop_
_entity_poly.entity_id
_entity_poly.type
_entity_poly.pdbx_seq_one_letter_code
_entity_poly.pdbx_strand_id
1 'polypeptide(L)'
;MTSRKTGWSLLGAGGCAVLVLLAGGSLLAAGADHLGTPAAAGAFPVNIRVDASRSAGDLRPIWRFFGADEPNYATMKSGRKLIGELGALRTQAVYFRAHNLLCSGDGRPALKWGSTNAFTEDTQGRPVYDWTILDGIFDTYRAQGVRPYVEIGFMPKALSIRPEPYQHRWTPAAKYEEIYTGWAYPPKDYAKWAELVYQWARHCVEKYGAAEVERWYWETWNEANIPYWQGTPEEFRKLHDFAVAAVRRALPTARVGGPDSAGSGGQWMRDFLDHCLRGTNYATGGRGTPLDFVSFHAKGAPTFVAGHVRMGIANELRTADEGFRIVASYPELKHTPVIIGECDPEGCAACQGPQLAYRNGTMYSSYTAATFARLPELAERDGVNLEGALTWAFEFEDQPYFAGFRSLATNGIDKPVLNVFRLFS
;
A
#
# COMPACT_ATOMS: atom_id res chain seq x y z
N MET A 1 17.10 11.30 -64.16
CA MET A 1 15.98 11.92 -64.86
C MET A 1 15.02 12.46 -63.82
N THR A 2 15.03 13.78 -63.71
CA THR A 2 13.99 14.80 -63.53
C THR A 2 13.05 14.61 -62.34
N SER A 3 13.24 15.37 -61.22
CA SER A 3 13.03 16.81 -61.01
C SER A 3 11.60 17.29 -61.08
N ARG A 4 11.10 17.83 -59.94
CA ARG A 4 10.43 19.14 -59.72
C ARG A 4 9.77 19.13 -58.33
N LYS A 5 10.15 19.88 -57.41
CA LYS A 5 10.08 21.26 -56.90
C LYS A 5 8.87 22.07 -57.38
N THR A 6 8.08 22.57 -56.43
CA THR A 6 7.44 23.87 -56.25
C THR A 6 6.63 23.82 -54.96
N GLY A 7 6.62 24.73 -54.02
CA GLY A 7 7.14 26.10 -53.89
C GLY A 7 6.02 27.08 -53.52
N TRP A 8 6.22 27.89 -52.44
CA TRP A 8 5.59 29.16 -52.09
C TRP A 8 4.22 29.12 -51.41
N SER A 9 3.86 30.01 -50.49
CA SER A 9 4.39 31.30 -50.02
C SER A 9 3.73 31.76 -48.73
N LEU A 10 4.49 32.49 -47.95
CA LEU A 10 4.27 33.56 -47.02
C LEU A 10 3.05 34.51 -47.20
N LEU A 11 2.67 35.10 -46.08
CA LEU A 11 2.07 36.40 -45.73
C LEU A 11 0.82 36.21 -44.86
N GLY A 12 0.60 36.90 -43.71
CA GLY A 12 0.85 38.24 -43.43
C GLY A 12 0.78 38.63 -41.95
N ALA A 13 1.58 39.56 -41.62
CA ALA A 13 1.60 40.22 -40.32
C ALA A 13 0.43 41.23 -40.22
N GLY A 14 -0.23 41.23 -39.07
CA GLY A 14 -1.19 42.26 -38.67
C GLY A 14 -0.77 42.84 -37.33
N GLY A 15 -0.02 43.96 -37.39
CA GLY A 15 0.28 44.77 -36.23
C GLY A 15 -0.95 45.59 -35.81
N CYS A 16 -1.27 45.60 -34.53
CA CYS A 16 -2.15 46.59 -33.91
C CYS A 16 -1.29 47.55 -33.07
N ALA A 17 -1.24 48.79 -33.55
CA ALA A 17 -0.65 49.92 -32.85
C ALA A 17 -1.52 50.30 -31.66
N VAL A 18 -0.93 50.40 -30.49
CA VAL A 18 -1.55 50.99 -29.30
C VAL A 18 -1.24 52.48 -29.27
N LEU A 19 -2.26 53.30 -29.44
CA LEU A 19 -2.21 54.74 -29.21
C LEU A 19 -2.09 55.01 -27.72
N VAL A 20 -1.03 55.66 -27.27
CA VAL A 20 -0.90 56.22 -25.92
C VAL A 20 -1.47 57.64 -25.96
N LEU A 21 -2.61 57.82 -25.31
CA LEU A 21 -3.15 59.13 -24.96
C LEU A 21 -2.70 59.48 -23.54
N LEU A 22 -1.78 60.47 -23.45
CA LEU A 22 -1.46 61.12 -22.19
C LEU A 22 -2.55 62.15 -21.88
N ALA A 23 -3.36 61.88 -20.87
CA ALA A 23 -4.19 62.91 -20.24
C ALA A 23 -3.72 63.04 -18.79
N GLY A 24 -3.17 64.17 -18.44
CA GLY A 24 -2.82 64.53 -17.07
C GLY A 24 -4.09 64.77 -16.26
N GLY A 25 -4.13 64.18 -15.07
CA GLY A 25 -5.21 64.35 -14.10
C GLY A 25 -4.73 64.06 -12.70
N SER A 26 -4.84 65.02 -11.88
CA SER A 26 -4.49 65.21 -10.48
C SER A 26 -4.44 63.99 -9.57
N LEU A 27 -3.36 63.90 -8.79
CA LEU A 27 -3.25 63.04 -7.63
C LEU A 27 -4.38 63.32 -6.62
N LEU A 28 -5.29 62.37 -6.44
CA LEU A 28 -6.05 62.20 -5.20
C LEU A 28 -5.49 60.93 -4.55
N ALA A 29 -4.84 61.10 -3.42
CA ALA A 29 -4.40 60.00 -2.58
C ALA A 29 -5.68 59.29 -2.04
N ALA A 30 -6.07 58.19 -2.70
CA ALA A 30 -7.02 57.23 -2.14
C ALA A 30 -6.24 56.34 -1.18
N GLY A 31 -6.72 56.32 0.07
CA GLY A 31 -6.15 55.50 1.15
C GLY A 31 -6.00 54.03 0.76
N ALA A 32 -4.84 53.49 1.07
CA ALA A 32 -4.63 52.04 1.04
C ALA A 32 -5.60 51.42 2.04
N ASP A 33 -6.71 50.87 1.53
CA ASP A 33 -7.48 49.95 2.29
C ASP A 33 -6.57 48.80 2.68
N HIS A 34 -6.19 48.78 3.94
CA HIS A 34 -5.62 47.60 4.56
C HIS A 34 -6.63 46.45 4.37
N LEU A 35 -6.34 45.56 3.40
CA LEU A 35 -6.90 44.23 3.38
C LEU A 35 -6.53 43.62 4.74
N GLY A 36 -7.45 43.70 5.68
CA GLY A 36 -7.28 43.15 7.01
C GLY A 36 -6.82 41.70 6.85
N THR A 37 -5.69 41.38 7.43
CA THR A 37 -5.26 40.00 7.65
C THR A 37 -6.47 39.26 8.22
N PRO A 38 -6.95 38.15 7.65
CA PRO A 38 -8.04 37.40 8.24
C PRO A 38 -7.67 37.17 9.70
N ALA A 39 -8.52 37.62 10.62
CA ALA A 39 -8.34 37.40 12.05
C ALA A 39 -8.12 35.88 12.20
N ALA A 40 -6.98 35.48 12.77
CA ALA A 40 -6.74 34.10 13.13
C ALA A 40 -7.98 33.64 13.89
N ALA A 41 -8.64 32.58 13.40
CA ALA A 41 -9.81 32.04 14.09
C ALA A 41 -9.41 31.84 15.55
N GLY A 42 -10.05 32.56 16.44
CA GLY A 42 -9.68 32.61 17.86
C GLY A 42 -9.64 31.20 18.41
N ALA A 43 -8.65 30.90 19.22
CA ALA A 43 -8.57 29.63 19.93
C ALA A 43 -9.91 29.38 20.65
N PHE A 44 -10.52 28.24 20.46
CA PHE A 44 -11.71 27.82 21.17
C PHE A 44 -11.32 26.83 22.28
N PRO A 45 -11.96 26.88 23.46
CA PRO A 45 -11.65 25.97 24.54
C PRO A 45 -12.12 24.56 24.20
N VAL A 46 -11.22 23.60 24.35
CA VAL A 46 -11.52 22.17 24.25
C VAL A 46 -11.49 21.57 25.64
N ASN A 47 -12.60 21.01 26.08
CA ASN A 47 -12.70 20.31 27.35
C ASN A 47 -12.73 18.81 27.10
N ILE A 48 -11.71 18.10 27.59
CA ILE A 48 -11.63 16.62 27.51
C ILE A 48 -11.90 16.10 28.92
N ARG A 49 -12.95 15.29 29.09
CA ARG A 49 -13.26 14.58 30.34
C ARG A 49 -13.03 13.09 30.14
N VAL A 50 -12.14 12.50 30.93
CA VAL A 50 -11.87 11.07 30.98
C VAL A 50 -12.35 10.53 32.32
N ASP A 51 -13.24 9.54 32.29
CA ASP A 51 -13.67 8.81 33.49
C ASP A 51 -12.93 7.45 33.50
N ALA A 52 -11.80 7.43 34.17
CA ALA A 52 -10.94 6.23 34.26
C ALA A 52 -11.56 5.13 35.15
N SER A 53 -12.65 5.40 35.85
CA SER A 53 -13.37 4.37 36.64
C SER A 53 -14.32 3.52 35.80
N ARG A 54 -14.58 3.91 34.55
CA ARG A 54 -15.48 3.22 33.62
C ARG A 54 -14.68 2.61 32.48
N SER A 55 -14.48 1.30 32.53
CA SER A 55 -13.95 0.57 31.37
C SER A 55 -15.03 0.36 30.31
N ALA A 56 -14.67 0.59 29.03
CA ALA A 56 -15.53 0.28 27.88
C ALA A 56 -15.19 -1.12 27.26
N GLY A 57 -14.27 -1.86 27.86
CA GLY A 57 -13.79 -3.14 27.37
C GLY A 57 -12.33 -3.12 26.95
N ASP A 58 -11.85 -4.20 26.39
CA ASP A 58 -10.48 -4.34 25.90
C ASP A 58 -10.30 -3.63 24.54
N LEU A 59 -9.21 -2.87 24.42
CA LEU A 59 -8.82 -2.29 23.13
C LEU A 59 -8.27 -3.41 22.23
N ARG A 60 -9.02 -3.80 21.20
CA ARG A 60 -8.53 -4.76 20.20
C ARG A 60 -7.34 -4.17 19.46
N PRO A 61 -6.19 -4.88 19.39
CA PRO A 61 -4.97 -4.33 18.80
C PRO A 61 -4.99 -4.40 17.27
N ILE A 62 -5.97 -3.76 16.63
CA ILE A 62 -6.10 -3.71 15.16
C ILE A 62 -4.91 -3.02 14.49
N TRP A 63 -4.16 -2.22 15.21
CA TRP A 63 -3.03 -1.39 14.79
C TRP A 63 -1.72 -2.16 14.58
N ARG A 64 -1.66 -3.45 14.87
CA ARG A 64 -0.43 -4.27 14.90
C ARG A 64 0.08 -4.71 13.51
N PHE A 65 -0.37 -4.08 12.46
CA PHE A 65 0.00 -4.37 11.08
C PHE A 65 0.71 -3.18 10.46
N PHE A 66 1.86 -3.43 9.85
CA PHE A 66 2.69 -2.43 9.17
C PHE A 66 3.16 -2.96 7.82
N GLY A 67 3.60 -2.06 6.93
CA GLY A 67 4.09 -2.49 5.63
C GLY A 67 4.95 -1.46 4.91
N ALA A 68 5.53 -1.88 3.78
CA ALA A 68 6.38 -1.08 2.92
C ALA A 68 6.43 -1.59 1.47
N ASP A 69 6.68 -0.66 0.54
CA ASP A 69 6.98 -1.00 -0.86
C ASP A 69 8.36 -1.70 -0.99
N GLU A 70 9.29 -1.37 -0.09
CA GLU A 70 10.72 -1.67 -0.22
C GLU A 70 11.18 -2.71 0.83
N PRO A 71 11.08 -4.02 0.54
CA PRO A 71 11.43 -5.06 1.50
C PRO A 71 12.90 -5.05 1.92
N ASN A 72 13.78 -4.58 1.03
CA ASN A 72 15.22 -4.56 1.26
C ASN A 72 15.67 -3.57 2.34
N TYR A 73 14.87 -2.51 2.63
CA TYR A 73 15.17 -1.61 3.74
C TYR A 73 15.14 -2.30 5.12
N ALA A 74 14.37 -3.37 5.26
CA ALA A 74 14.27 -4.11 6.53
C ALA A 74 15.63 -4.61 7.04
N THR A 75 16.57 -4.92 6.15
CA THR A 75 17.90 -5.42 6.49
C THR A 75 18.94 -4.32 6.71
N MET A 76 18.61 -3.06 6.39
CA MET A 76 19.49 -1.91 6.61
C MET A 76 19.49 -1.48 8.08
N LYS A 77 20.43 -0.59 8.44
CA LYS A 77 20.63 -0.18 9.83
C LYS A 77 19.39 0.42 10.47
N SER A 78 18.81 1.42 9.83
CA SER A 78 17.65 2.15 10.38
C SER A 78 16.37 1.36 10.21
N GLY A 79 16.20 0.61 9.11
CA GLY A 79 15.09 -0.31 8.91
C GLY A 79 15.06 -1.41 9.97
N ARG A 80 16.20 -2.01 10.27
CA ARG A 80 16.32 -3.02 11.32
C ARG A 80 15.98 -2.45 12.71
N LYS A 81 16.40 -1.20 13.00
CA LYS A 81 16.03 -0.49 14.22
C LYS A 81 14.50 -0.33 14.30
N LEU A 82 13.88 0.18 13.24
CA LEU A 82 12.44 0.42 13.22
C LEU A 82 11.64 -0.89 13.35
N ILE A 83 12.03 -1.95 12.64
CA ILE A 83 11.40 -3.28 12.81
C ILE A 83 11.47 -3.73 14.28
N GLY A 84 12.60 -3.49 14.97
CA GLY A 84 12.76 -3.78 16.40
C GLY A 84 11.79 -2.95 17.27
N GLU A 85 11.62 -1.69 16.97
CA GLU A 85 10.66 -0.82 17.67
C GLU A 85 9.21 -1.26 17.45
N LEU A 86 8.87 -1.65 16.22
CA LEU A 86 7.54 -2.22 15.92
C LEU A 86 7.33 -3.55 16.66
N GLY A 87 8.31 -4.42 16.68
CA GLY A 87 8.24 -5.69 17.42
C GLY A 87 8.11 -5.49 18.94
N ALA A 88 8.61 -4.37 19.48
CA ALA A 88 8.47 -4.02 20.89
C ALA A 88 7.06 -3.53 21.26
N LEU A 89 6.25 -3.09 20.28
CA LEU A 89 4.87 -2.63 20.50
C LEU A 89 3.88 -3.76 20.86
N ARG A 90 4.35 -4.92 21.27
CA ARG A 90 3.52 -6.09 21.40
C ARG A 90 2.93 -6.27 22.79
N THR A 91 1.63 -6.36 22.88
CA THR A 91 0.92 -7.27 23.75
C THR A 91 0.54 -8.55 23.01
N GLN A 92 0.50 -8.50 21.67
CA GLN A 92 0.27 -9.60 20.72
C GLN A 92 1.27 -9.52 19.56
N ALA A 93 1.20 -10.48 18.62
CA ALA A 93 2.08 -10.50 17.47
C ALA A 93 1.88 -9.27 16.57
N VAL A 94 2.98 -8.66 16.18
CA VAL A 94 3.05 -7.60 15.16
C VAL A 94 3.39 -8.25 13.82
N TYR A 95 2.78 -7.76 12.75
CA TYR A 95 2.94 -8.26 11.39
C TYR A 95 3.53 -7.19 10.47
N PHE A 96 4.32 -7.62 9.50
CA PHE A 96 4.89 -6.74 8.49
C PHE A 96 4.65 -7.30 7.08
N ARG A 97 3.95 -6.53 6.25
CA ARG A 97 3.66 -6.80 4.84
C ARG A 97 4.63 -6.02 3.96
N ALA A 98 5.14 -6.63 2.91
CA ALA A 98 6.01 -5.92 1.98
C ALA A 98 5.67 -6.30 0.54
N HIS A 99 5.71 -5.29 -0.34
CA HIS A 99 5.68 -5.50 -1.78
C HIS A 99 6.99 -6.15 -2.27
N ASN A 100 7.03 -6.51 -3.54
CA ASN A 100 8.25 -6.87 -4.26
C ASN A 100 9.02 -8.11 -3.74
N LEU A 101 8.40 -8.96 -2.92
CA LEU A 101 9.05 -10.14 -2.34
C LEU A 101 9.51 -11.19 -3.38
N LEU A 102 8.90 -11.20 -4.58
CA LEU A 102 9.29 -12.10 -5.68
C LEU A 102 9.89 -11.36 -6.88
N CYS A 103 10.06 -10.03 -6.80
CA CYS A 103 10.64 -9.27 -7.89
C CYS A 103 12.10 -9.65 -8.15
N SER A 104 12.46 -9.69 -9.45
CA SER A 104 13.84 -9.90 -9.89
C SER A 104 14.65 -8.61 -9.80
N GLY A 105 15.91 -8.70 -9.37
CA GLY A 105 16.80 -7.55 -9.25
C GLY A 105 18.06 -7.88 -8.47
N ASP A 106 18.76 -6.86 -8.02
CA ASP A 106 20.04 -6.99 -7.33
C ASP A 106 19.93 -7.01 -5.79
N GLY A 107 18.71 -6.97 -5.25
CA GLY A 107 18.45 -6.93 -3.82
C GLY A 107 18.74 -5.58 -3.17
N ARG A 108 18.99 -4.54 -3.96
CA ARG A 108 19.26 -3.20 -3.43
C ARG A 108 17.96 -2.42 -3.21
N PRO A 109 17.82 -1.73 -2.09
CA PRO A 109 16.68 -0.87 -1.84
C PRO A 109 16.69 0.34 -2.77
N ALA A 110 15.49 0.73 -3.22
CA ALA A 110 15.26 1.98 -3.93
C ALA A 110 13.84 2.46 -3.60
N LEU A 111 13.57 3.75 -3.80
CA LEU A 111 12.23 4.28 -3.57
C LEU A 111 11.21 3.57 -4.46
N LYS A 112 10.14 3.08 -3.85
CA LYS A 112 9.04 2.34 -4.48
C LYS A 112 9.50 1.10 -5.28
N TRP A 113 10.63 0.52 -4.89
CA TRP A 113 11.15 -0.68 -5.50
C TRP A 113 11.91 -1.55 -4.50
N GLY A 114 11.77 -2.84 -4.68
CA GLY A 114 12.57 -3.85 -4.02
C GLY A 114 12.73 -5.08 -4.90
N SER A 115 13.64 -5.96 -4.53
CA SER A 115 13.85 -7.22 -5.25
C SER A 115 14.54 -8.24 -4.35
N THR A 116 14.24 -9.51 -4.59
CA THR A 116 14.87 -10.62 -3.88
C THR A 116 15.57 -11.57 -4.82
N ASN A 117 15.21 -11.51 -6.11
CA ASN A 117 15.68 -12.45 -7.13
C ASN A 117 15.43 -13.92 -6.79
N ALA A 118 14.37 -14.19 -6.02
CA ALA A 118 14.04 -15.51 -5.50
C ALA A 118 13.80 -16.58 -6.58
N PHE A 119 13.50 -16.14 -7.80
CA PHE A 119 13.26 -17.01 -8.94
C PHE A 119 13.98 -16.52 -10.20
N THR A 120 14.72 -17.42 -10.82
CA THR A 120 15.28 -17.26 -12.17
C THR A 120 15.10 -18.54 -12.97
N GLU A 121 15.45 -18.50 -14.26
CA GLU A 121 15.56 -19.69 -15.11
C GLU A 121 17.01 -19.82 -15.59
N ASP A 122 17.52 -21.04 -15.64
CA ASP A 122 18.83 -21.34 -16.24
C ASP A 122 18.77 -21.24 -17.78
N THR A 123 19.89 -21.48 -18.45
CA THR A 123 20.00 -21.43 -19.90
C THR A 123 19.12 -22.45 -20.63
N GLN A 124 18.59 -23.44 -19.92
CA GLN A 124 17.67 -24.46 -20.42
C GLN A 124 16.22 -24.20 -20.04
N GLY A 125 15.91 -23.04 -19.40
CA GLY A 125 14.57 -22.67 -18.94
C GLY A 125 14.09 -23.44 -17.70
N ARG A 126 15.00 -24.06 -16.95
CA ARG A 126 14.68 -24.77 -15.71
C ARG A 126 14.66 -23.78 -14.54
N PRO A 127 13.70 -23.91 -13.60
CA PRO A 127 13.61 -23.08 -12.42
C PRO A 127 14.90 -23.14 -11.58
N VAL A 128 15.33 -21.96 -11.13
CA VAL A 128 16.40 -21.78 -10.14
C VAL A 128 15.85 -20.91 -9.01
N TYR A 129 15.94 -21.39 -7.78
CA TYR A 129 15.45 -20.70 -6.60
C TYR A 129 16.62 -20.23 -5.74
N ASP A 130 16.60 -18.96 -5.34
CA ASP A 130 17.56 -18.37 -4.40
C ASP A 130 16.81 -17.60 -3.31
N TRP A 131 16.78 -18.14 -2.11
CA TRP A 131 16.08 -17.56 -0.97
C TRP A 131 16.94 -16.61 -0.13
N THR A 132 18.20 -16.40 -0.48
CA THR A 132 19.20 -15.70 0.35
C THR A 132 18.73 -14.32 0.80
N ILE A 133 18.26 -13.48 -0.12
CA ILE A 133 17.80 -12.12 0.20
C ILE A 133 16.47 -12.18 0.95
N LEU A 134 15.56 -13.02 0.51
CA LEU A 134 14.24 -13.19 1.12
C LEU A 134 14.35 -13.70 2.56
N ASP A 135 15.23 -14.66 2.78
CA ASP A 135 15.58 -15.16 4.12
C ASP A 135 16.12 -14.04 5.01
N GLY A 136 17.05 -13.24 4.51
CA GLY A 136 17.60 -12.10 5.27
C GLY A 136 16.52 -11.12 5.74
N ILE A 137 15.49 -10.88 4.91
CA ILE A 137 14.34 -10.04 5.25
C ILE A 137 13.50 -10.69 6.36
N PHE A 138 13.09 -11.96 6.17
CA PHE A 138 12.24 -12.66 7.14
C PHE A 138 12.98 -12.99 8.44
N ASP A 139 14.27 -13.32 8.37
CA ASP A 139 15.12 -13.49 9.56
C ASP A 139 15.19 -12.19 10.38
N THR A 140 15.25 -11.03 9.70
CA THR A 140 15.21 -9.72 10.37
C THR A 140 13.88 -9.51 11.09
N TYR A 141 12.74 -9.78 10.45
CA TYR A 141 11.43 -9.70 11.10
C TYR A 141 11.39 -10.62 12.33
N ARG A 142 11.76 -11.88 12.17
CA ARG A 142 11.72 -12.90 13.21
C ARG A 142 12.61 -12.57 14.40
N ALA A 143 13.84 -12.11 14.15
CA ALA A 143 14.78 -11.71 15.18
C ALA A 143 14.27 -10.56 16.05
N GLN A 144 13.40 -9.72 15.48
CA GLN A 144 12.79 -8.58 16.15
C GLN A 144 11.38 -8.87 16.70
N GLY A 145 10.91 -10.12 16.65
CA GLY A 145 9.61 -10.52 17.17
C GLY A 145 8.42 -10.08 16.29
N VAL A 146 8.69 -9.76 15.02
CA VAL A 146 7.69 -9.43 14.00
C VAL A 146 7.44 -10.66 13.12
N ARG A 147 6.22 -10.85 12.66
CA ARG A 147 5.84 -11.93 11.74
C ARG A 147 5.65 -11.42 10.33
N PRO A 148 6.04 -12.21 9.33
CA PRO A 148 5.64 -11.94 7.96
C PRO A 148 4.12 -11.93 7.78
N TYR A 149 3.63 -10.92 7.08
CA TYR A 149 2.38 -10.92 6.35
C TYR A 149 2.79 -11.00 4.88
N VAL A 150 2.73 -12.19 4.33
CA VAL A 150 3.37 -12.50 3.05
C VAL A 150 2.47 -12.06 1.92
N GLU A 151 2.88 -11.01 1.20
CA GLU A 151 2.31 -10.68 -0.09
C GLU A 151 2.99 -11.52 -1.17
N ILE A 152 2.22 -12.40 -1.82
CA ILE A 152 2.72 -13.27 -2.89
C ILE A 152 2.77 -12.46 -4.19
N GLY A 153 3.86 -11.74 -4.37
CA GLY A 153 4.07 -10.81 -5.48
C GLY A 153 5.46 -10.14 -5.45
N PHE A 154 5.82 -9.38 -6.44
CA PHE A 154 5.13 -9.31 -7.72
C PHE A 154 5.74 -10.32 -8.70
N MET A 155 5.33 -10.25 -10.01
CA MET A 155 5.76 -11.25 -11.00
C MET A 155 7.26 -11.20 -11.24
N PRO A 156 8.02 -12.27 -11.00
CA PRO A 156 9.45 -12.29 -11.35
C PRO A 156 9.66 -12.17 -12.86
N LYS A 157 10.75 -11.53 -13.25
CA LYS A 157 11.07 -11.22 -14.65
C LYS A 157 10.95 -12.45 -15.57
N ALA A 158 11.50 -13.58 -15.14
CA ALA A 158 11.51 -14.81 -15.93
C ALA A 158 10.11 -15.39 -16.18
N LEU A 159 9.11 -15.10 -15.32
CA LEU A 159 7.73 -15.55 -15.51
C LEU A 159 6.82 -14.52 -16.19
N SER A 160 7.18 -13.24 -16.21
CA SER A 160 6.32 -12.21 -16.79
C SER A 160 6.10 -12.40 -18.28
N ILE A 161 4.87 -12.20 -18.75
CA ILE A 161 4.56 -12.17 -20.21
C ILE A 161 5.15 -10.94 -20.90
N ARG A 162 5.55 -9.90 -20.14
CA ARG A 162 6.22 -8.69 -20.63
C ARG A 162 7.43 -8.36 -19.76
N PRO A 163 8.55 -9.08 -19.89
CA PRO A 163 9.69 -8.90 -19.00
C PRO A 163 10.48 -7.62 -19.24
N GLU A 164 10.19 -6.84 -20.28
CA GLU A 164 10.89 -5.59 -20.60
C GLU A 164 9.93 -4.43 -20.95
N PRO A 165 10.16 -3.23 -20.44
CA PRO A 165 11.05 -2.93 -19.31
C PRO A 165 10.52 -3.60 -18.03
N TYR A 166 11.40 -4.14 -17.18
CA TYR A 166 10.98 -4.87 -15.98
C TYR A 166 10.92 -4.01 -14.73
N GLN A 167 12.02 -3.31 -14.41
CA GLN A 167 12.14 -2.42 -13.26
C GLN A 167 11.81 -0.99 -13.67
N HIS A 168 11.03 -0.31 -12.86
CA HIS A 168 10.85 1.14 -12.94
C HIS A 168 11.85 1.89 -12.04
N ARG A 169 11.95 3.19 -12.25
CA ARG A 169 12.70 4.10 -11.36
C ARG A 169 11.79 5.18 -10.87
N TRP A 170 11.48 5.15 -9.60
CA TRP A 170 10.65 6.17 -8.98
C TRP A 170 11.47 7.43 -8.64
N THR A 171 10.88 8.58 -8.94
CA THR A 171 11.26 9.87 -8.39
C THR A 171 9.98 10.63 -8.00
N PRO A 172 10.03 11.63 -7.09
CA PRO A 172 8.85 12.42 -6.75
C PRO A 172 8.21 13.15 -7.94
N ALA A 173 8.94 13.32 -9.05
CA ALA A 173 8.45 13.89 -10.30
C ALA A 173 7.97 12.86 -11.33
N ALA A 174 8.15 11.55 -11.05
CA ALA A 174 7.70 10.50 -11.96
C ALA A 174 6.17 10.47 -12.03
N LYS A 175 5.64 10.14 -13.20
CA LYS A 175 4.22 9.86 -13.35
C LYS A 175 3.92 8.47 -12.80
N TYR A 176 2.80 8.37 -12.10
CA TYR A 176 2.45 7.11 -11.44
C TYR A 176 2.25 5.96 -12.43
N GLU A 177 1.77 6.26 -13.63
CA GLU A 177 1.56 5.29 -14.70
C GLU A 177 2.85 4.67 -15.24
N GLU A 178 3.99 5.32 -15.04
CA GLU A 178 5.30 4.83 -15.51
C GLU A 178 5.88 3.72 -14.65
N ILE A 179 5.30 3.44 -13.48
CA ILE A 179 5.77 2.36 -12.60
C ILE A 179 5.28 0.98 -13.03
N TYR A 180 4.18 0.88 -13.78
CA TYR A 180 3.55 -0.39 -14.14
C TYR A 180 4.32 -1.09 -15.29
N THR A 181 5.47 -1.64 -14.97
CA THR A 181 6.36 -2.31 -15.90
C THR A 181 6.24 -3.84 -15.77
N GLY A 182 7.19 -4.61 -16.25
CA GLY A 182 7.10 -6.06 -16.37
C GLY A 182 6.70 -6.84 -15.14
N TRP A 183 6.93 -6.30 -13.96
CA TRP A 183 6.52 -6.91 -12.68
C TRP A 183 5.00 -6.97 -12.48
N ALA A 184 4.24 -6.09 -13.17
CA ALA A 184 2.79 -5.98 -13.01
C ALA A 184 1.98 -6.93 -13.91
N TYR A 185 2.62 -7.70 -14.76
CA TYR A 185 1.95 -8.51 -15.77
C TYR A 185 1.74 -9.97 -15.32
N PRO A 186 0.75 -10.67 -15.93
CA PRO A 186 0.49 -12.08 -15.68
C PRO A 186 1.70 -12.98 -15.93
N PRO A 187 1.73 -14.19 -15.34
CA PRO A 187 2.74 -15.18 -15.66
C PRO A 187 2.49 -15.79 -17.03
N LYS A 188 3.57 -16.04 -17.77
CA LYS A 188 3.50 -16.83 -19.02
C LYS A 188 3.10 -18.30 -18.79
N ASP A 189 3.25 -18.80 -17.55
CA ASP A 189 2.94 -20.17 -17.15
C ASP A 189 2.46 -20.20 -15.68
N TYR A 190 1.18 -20.48 -15.49
CA TYR A 190 0.57 -20.55 -14.16
C TYR A 190 1.03 -21.77 -13.33
N ALA A 191 1.43 -22.85 -13.98
CA ALA A 191 1.98 -24.01 -13.26
C ALA A 191 3.37 -23.70 -12.70
N LYS A 192 4.22 -23.00 -13.45
CA LYS A 192 5.50 -22.49 -12.94
C LYS A 192 5.31 -21.47 -11.82
N TRP A 193 4.31 -20.59 -11.93
CA TRP A 193 3.93 -19.68 -10.84
C TRP A 193 3.54 -20.44 -9.57
N ALA A 194 2.66 -21.43 -9.68
CA ALA A 194 2.27 -22.25 -8.55
C ALA A 194 3.45 -23.02 -7.96
N GLU A 195 4.36 -23.53 -8.79
CA GLU A 195 5.53 -24.24 -8.30
C GLU A 195 6.50 -23.30 -7.55
N LEU A 196 6.72 -22.07 -8.04
CA LEU A 196 7.49 -21.05 -7.31
C LEU A 196 6.87 -20.79 -5.93
N VAL A 197 5.56 -20.54 -5.86
CA VAL A 197 4.87 -20.26 -4.59
C VAL A 197 4.94 -21.47 -3.64
N TYR A 198 4.79 -22.68 -4.17
CA TYR A 198 4.95 -23.91 -3.38
C TYR A 198 6.35 -24.06 -2.81
N GLN A 199 7.38 -23.89 -3.64
CA GLN A 199 8.77 -24.02 -3.20
C GLN A 199 9.13 -22.97 -2.15
N TRP A 200 8.61 -21.74 -2.30
CA TRP A 200 8.78 -20.69 -1.29
C TRP A 200 8.08 -21.03 0.03
N ALA A 201 6.80 -21.38 -0.01
CA ALA A 201 6.05 -21.74 1.19
C ALA A 201 6.66 -22.97 1.90
N ARG A 202 7.08 -23.99 1.13
CA ARG A 202 7.79 -25.16 1.65
C ARG A 202 9.11 -24.77 2.31
N HIS A 203 9.91 -23.92 1.66
CA HIS A 203 11.16 -23.41 2.24
C HIS A 203 10.92 -22.68 3.57
N CYS A 204 9.89 -21.84 3.64
CA CYS A 204 9.51 -21.18 4.90
C CYS A 204 9.15 -22.19 5.99
N VAL A 205 8.40 -23.23 5.66
CA VAL A 205 8.04 -24.31 6.62
C VAL A 205 9.28 -25.08 7.09
N GLU A 206 10.18 -25.43 6.17
CA GLU A 206 11.43 -26.13 6.48
C GLU A 206 12.36 -25.27 7.37
N LYS A 207 12.43 -23.97 7.12
CA LYS A 207 13.33 -23.05 7.84
C LYS A 207 12.76 -22.58 9.18
N TYR A 208 11.49 -22.19 9.22
CA TYR A 208 10.89 -21.55 10.40
C TYR A 208 9.98 -22.47 11.21
N GLY A 209 9.67 -23.65 10.69
CA GLY A 209 8.75 -24.62 11.31
C GLY A 209 7.28 -24.36 11.00
N ALA A 210 6.51 -25.43 10.82
CA ALA A 210 5.09 -25.36 10.48
C ALA A 210 4.28 -24.54 11.50
N ALA A 211 4.52 -24.76 12.81
CA ALA A 211 3.81 -24.08 13.90
C ALA A 211 4.01 -22.56 13.92
N GLU A 212 5.08 -22.06 13.34
CA GLU A 212 5.30 -20.62 13.18
C GLU A 212 4.67 -20.09 11.89
N VAL A 213 4.88 -20.81 10.76
CA VAL A 213 4.40 -20.36 9.44
C VAL A 213 2.88 -20.36 9.35
N GLU A 214 2.17 -21.27 10.04
CA GLU A 214 0.71 -21.26 10.11
C GLU A 214 0.12 -20.02 10.82
N ARG A 215 0.94 -19.26 11.54
CA ARG A 215 0.56 -17.99 12.16
C ARG A 215 0.73 -16.78 11.23
N TRP A 216 1.38 -16.96 10.07
CA TRP A 216 1.54 -15.93 9.08
C TRP A 216 0.26 -15.75 8.26
N TYR A 217 0.14 -14.60 7.58
CA TYR A 217 -0.88 -14.37 6.56
C TYR A 217 -0.23 -14.55 5.19
N TRP A 218 -0.96 -15.15 4.26
CA TRP A 218 -0.52 -15.34 2.87
C TRP A 218 -1.57 -14.73 1.96
N GLU A 219 -1.20 -13.67 1.28
CA GLU A 219 -2.07 -12.87 0.44
C GLU A 219 -1.54 -12.83 -0.98
N THR A 220 -2.41 -12.89 -1.96
CA THR A 220 -1.99 -12.86 -3.36
C THR A 220 -2.05 -11.44 -3.89
N TRP A 221 -0.88 -10.87 -4.24
CA TRP A 221 -0.75 -9.60 -4.92
C TRP A 221 -1.11 -8.37 -4.07
N ASN A 222 -1.21 -7.20 -4.77
CA ASN A 222 -1.62 -5.90 -4.25
C ASN A 222 -2.46 -5.18 -5.30
N GLU A 223 -3.61 -4.61 -4.89
CA GLU A 223 -4.44 -3.69 -5.69
C GLU A 223 -4.71 -4.16 -7.14
N ALA A 224 -5.04 -5.43 -7.34
CA ALA A 224 -5.21 -5.98 -8.68
C ALA A 224 -6.45 -5.45 -9.43
N ASN A 225 -7.27 -4.61 -8.80
CA ASN A 225 -8.38 -3.89 -9.43
C ASN A 225 -7.96 -2.57 -10.09
N ILE A 226 -6.69 -2.18 -9.97
CA ILE A 226 -6.08 -1.03 -10.63
C ILE A 226 -4.80 -1.47 -11.38
N PRO A 227 -4.08 -0.59 -12.10
CA PRO A 227 -2.94 -0.99 -12.94
C PRO A 227 -1.75 -1.69 -12.28
N TYR A 228 -1.76 -1.92 -10.95
CA TYR A 228 -0.83 -2.88 -10.33
C TYR A 228 -0.97 -4.29 -10.94
N TRP A 229 -2.07 -4.57 -11.60
CA TRP A 229 -2.28 -5.78 -12.39
C TRP A 229 -2.61 -5.42 -13.85
N GLN A 230 -1.76 -5.85 -14.77
CA GLN A 230 -1.88 -5.61 -16.21
C GLN A 230 -2.50 -6.80 -16.97
N GLY A 231 -3.20 -7.65 -16.26
CA GLY A 231 -4.03 -8.73 -16.80
C GLY A 231 -5.53 -8.46 -16.64
N THR A 232 -6.34 -9.40 -17.05
CA THR A 232 -7.79 -9.37 -16.83
C THR A 232 -8.14 -9.73 -15.37
N PRO A 233 -9.35 -9.39 -14.87
CA PRO A 233 -9.83 -9.86 -13.58
C PRO A 233 -9.92 -11.40 -13.48
N GLU A 234 -10.19 -12.08 -14.60
CA GLU A 234 -10.20 -13.55 -14.66
C GLU A 234 -8.79 -14.12 -14.49
N GLU A 235 -7.79 -13.57 -15.17
CA GLU A 235 -6.39 -13.96 -15.00
C GLU A 235 -5.90 -13.74 -13.58
N PHE A 236 -6.38 -12.68 -12.89
CA PHE A 236 -6.07 -12.48 -11.48
C PHE A 236 -6.69 -13.57 -10.59
N ARG A 237 -7.97 -13.91 -10.79
CA ARG A 237 -8.60 -15.03 -10.05
C ARG A 237 -7.86 -16.34 -10.27
N LYS A 238 -7.41 -16.59 -11.51
CA LYS A 238 -6.57 -17.74 -11.82
C LYS A 238 -5.23 -17.68 -11.09
N LEU A 239 -4.55 -16.53 -11.06
CA LEU A 239 -3.31 -16.33 -10.31
C LEU A 239 -3.49 -16.67 -8.84
N HIS A 240 -4.58 -16.16 -8.25
CA HIS A 240 -4.95 -16.39 -6.84
C HIS A 240 -5.18 -17.89 -6.56
N ASP A 241 -5.97 -18.56 -7.37
CA ASP A 241 -6.26 -20.00 -7.19
C ASP A 241 -4.99 -20.84 -7.18
N PHE A 242 -4.09 -20.57 -8.14
CA PHE A 242 -2.81 -21.29 -8.24
C PHE A 242 -1.89 -21.00 -7.06
N ALA A 243 -1.87 -19.74 -6.57
CA ALA A 243 -1.07 -19.35 -5.41
C ALA A 243 -1.60 -20.01 -4.12
N VAL A 244 -2.91 -19.92 -3.88
CA VAL A 244 -3.56 -20.51 -2.70
C VAL A 244 -3.40 -22.04 -2.67
N ALA A 245 -3.61 -22.71 -3.80
CA ALA A 245 -3.41 -24.15 -3.91
C ALA A 245 -1.95 -24.54 -3.61
N ALA A 246 -1.00 -23.75 -4.07
CA ALA A 246 0.43 -23.96 -3.83
C ALA A 246 0.81 -23.79 -2.35
N VAL A 247 0.35 -22.72 -1.69
CA VAL A 247 0.57 -22.50 -0.26
C VAL A 247 -0.04 -23.63 0.56
N ARG A 248 -1.29 -24.01 0.28
CA ARG A 248 -1.98 -25.10 0.98
C ARG A 248 -1.36 -26.47 0.73
N ARG A 249 -0.75 -26.70 -0.44
CA ARG A 249 0.05 -27.90 -0.71
C ARG A 249 1.28 -27.98 0.20
N ALA A 250 1.92 -26.85 0.48
CA ALA A 250 3.08 -26.80 1.37
C ALA A 250 2.71 -26.85 2.85
N LEU A 251 1.61 -26.19 3.25
CA LEU A 251 1.11 -26.13 4.62
C LEU A 251 -0.43 -26.08 4.60
N PRO A 252 -1.12 -27.21 4.80
CA PRO A 252 -2.58 -27.28 4.73
C PRO A 252 -3.30 -26.33 5.69
N THR A 253 -2.67 -25.97 6.81
CA THR A 253 -3.20 -25.07 7.83
C THR A 253 -2.82 -23.59 7.63
N ALA A 254 -2.08 -23.25 6.56
CA ALA A 254 -1.69 -21.87 6.29
C ALA A 254 -2.91 -20.95 6.15
N ARG A 255 -2.87 -19.75 6.69
CA ARG A 255 -3.91 -18.74 6.51
C ARG A 255 -3.73 -18.04 5.18
N VAL A 256 -4.68 -18.22 4.27
CA VAL A 256 -4.67 -17.64 2.92
C VAL A 256 -5.84 -16.68 2.75
N GLY A 257 -5.66 -15.59 2.00
CA GLY A 257 -6.71 -14.59 1.80
C GLY A 257 -6.37 -13.56 0.74
N GLY A 258 -7.10 -12.48 0.75
CA GLY A 258 -7.03 -11.38 -0.21
C GLY A 258 -8.41 -10.73 -0.40
N PRO A 259 -8.60 -9.97 -1.48
CA PRO A 259 -7.70 -9.73 -2.62
C PRO A 259 -6.87 -8.45 -2.49
N ASP A 260 -6.92 -7.77 -1.36
CA ASP A 260 -6.21 -6.53 -1.08
C ASP A 260 -6.45 -5.44 -2.14
N SER A 261 -7.72 -5.20 -2.43
CA SER A 261 -8.14 -4.27 -3.47
C SER A 261 -7.87 -2.82 -3.12
N ALA A 262 -7.51 -2.00 -4.11
CA ALA A 262 -7.51 -0.54 -3.98
C ALA A 262 -8.93 -0.07 -3.63
N GLY A 263 -9.06 0.63 -2.51
CA GLY A 263 -10.35 0.98 -1.93
C GLY A 263 -11.17 -0.25 -1.56
N SER A 264 -12.49 -0.09 -1.44
CA SER A 264 -13.43 -1.19 -1.15
C SER A 264 -13.49 -2.26 -2.26
N GLY A 265 -12.92 -1.98 -3.43
CA GLY A 265 -12.99 -2.82 -4.62
C GLY A 265 -14.35 -2.85 -5.31
N GLY A 266 -15.44 -2.41 -4.68
CA GLY A 266 -16.77 -2.32 -5.28
C GLY A 266 -17.23 -3.64 -5.91
N GLN A 267 -17.66 -3.58 -7.19
CA GLN A 267 -18.11 -4.77 -7.92
C GLN A 267 -16.98 -5.78 -8.15
N TRP A 268 -15.76 -5.32 -8.41
CA TRP A 268 -14.61 -6.21 -8.58
C TRP A 268 -14.35 -7.09 -7.34
N MET A 269 -14.49 -6.51 -6.12
CA MET A 269 -14.43 -7.27 -4.87
C MET A 269 -15.54 -8.32 -4.79
N ARG A 270 -16.78 -7.98 -5.17
CA ARG A 270 -17.91 -8.92 -5.17
C ARG A 270 -17.64 -10.09 -6.12
N ASP A 271 -17.16 -9.80 -7.33
CA ASP A 271 -16.82 -10.84 -8.33
C ASP A 271 -15.71 -11.76 -7.85
N PHE A 272 -14.74 -11.23 -7.08
CA PHE A 272 -13.67 -12.01 -6.45
C PHE A 272 -14.24 -12.90 -5.33
N LEU A 273 -15.06 -12.36 -4.43
CA LEU A 273 -15.68 -13.13 -3.34
C LEU A 273 -16.60 -14.22 -3.88
N ASP A 274 -17.41 -13.91 -4.91
CA ASP A 274 -18.25 -14.91 -5.56
C ASP A 274 -17.44 -16.04 -6.19
N HIS A 275 -16.30 -15.72 -6.81
CA HIS A 275 -15.37 -16.72 -7.31
C HIS A 275 -14.83 -17.60 -6.19
N CYS A 276 -14.30 -17.00 -5.11
CA CYS A 276 -13.74 -17.76 -3.97
C CYS A 276 -14.79 -18.65 -3.28
N LEU A 277 -16.04 -18.22 -3.21
CA LEU A 277 -17.10 -18.98 -2.53
C LEU A 277 -17.78 -20.01 -3.43
N ARG A 278 -17.94 -19.70 -4.72
CA ARG A 278 -18.86 -20.44 -5.61
C ARG A 278 -18.29 -20.77 -6.98
N GLY A 279 -17.22 -20.09 -7.41
CA GLY A 279 -16.60 -20.26 -8.72
C GLY A 279 -15.90 -21.60 -8.90
N THR A 280 -15.47 -21.90 -10.11
CA THR A 280 -14.61 -23.05 -10.38
C THR A 280 -13.16 -22.65 -10.14
N ASN A 281 -12.48 -23.33 -9.26
CA ASN A 281 -11.07 -23.13 -8.96
C ASN A 281 -10.21 -23.58 -10.15
N TYR A 282 -9.44 -22.67 -10.71
CA TYR A 282 -8.62 -22.93 -11.91
C TYR A 282 -7.45 -23.88 -11.66
N ALA A 283 -6.97 -24.00 -10.43
CA ALA A 283 -5.84 -24.88 -10.09
C ALA A 283 -6.27 -26.32 -9.81
N THR A 284 -7.47 -26.51 -9.22
CA THR A 284 -7.93 -27.82 -8.75
C THR A 284 -9.12 -28.37 -9.51
N GLY A 285 -9.84 -27.55 -10.27
CA GLY A 285 -11.10 -27.88 -10.90
C GLY A 285 -12.27 -28.01 -9.93
N GLY A 286 -12.03 -27.85 -8.63
CA GLY A 286 -13.05 -27.91 -7.58
C GLY A 286 -13.89 -26.63 -7.49
N ARG A 287 -14.80 -26.58 -6.52
CA ARG A 287 -15.61 -25.39 -6.24
C ARG A 287 -14.90 -24.50 -5.22
N GLY A 288 -14.76 -23.24 -5.55
CA GLY A 288 -14.27 -22.18 -4.69
C GLY A 288 -12.77 -22.26 -4.37
N THR A 289 -12.28 -21.24 -3.71
CA THR A 289 -10.89 -21.11 -3.25
C THR A 289 -10.89 -20.77 -1.77
N PRO A 290 -10.09 -21.43 -0.93
CA PRO A 290 -10.00 -21.11 0.50
C PRO A 290 -9.75 -19.63 0.75
N LEU A 291 -10.49 -19.04 1.71
CA LEU A 291 -10.41 -17.65 2.07
C LEU A 291 -10.53 -17.52 3.60
N ASP A 292 -9.39 -17.48 4.30
CA ASP A 292 -9.33 -17.39 5.76
C ASP A 292 -9.39 -15.96 6.28
N PHE A 293 -9.17 -14.98 5.42
CA PHE A 293 -9.39 -13.57 5.68
C PHE A 293 -9.71 -12.83 4.37
N VAL A 294 -10.39 -11.70 4.51
CA VAL A 294 -10.66 -10.76 3.40
C VAL A 294 -9.88 -9.49 3.64
N SER A 295 -9.29 -8.92 2.58
CA SER A 295 -8.55 -7.67 2.67
C SER A 295 -8.91 -6.68 1.58
N PHE A 296 -8.80 -5.40 1.91
CA PHE A 296 -8.97 -4.27 1.01
C PHE A 296 -8.29 -3.04 1.60
N HIS A 297 -8.11 -1.97 0.83
CA HIS A 297 -7.50 -0.73 1.28
C HIS A 297 -8.54 0.34 1.62
N ALA A 298 -8.18 1.23 2.53
CA ALA A 298 -8.94 2.45 2.79
C ALA A 298 -7.98 3.63 2.86
N LYS A 299 -8.23 4.65 2.06
CA LYS A 299 -7.37 5.83 1.98
C LYS A 299 -8.17 7.10 2.21
N GLY A 300 -7.54 8.07 2.88
CA GLY A 300 -8.00 9.43 2.90
C GLY A 300 -7.85 10.12 1.54
N ALA A 301 -8.11 11.40 1.51
CA ALA A 301 -7.92 12.23 0.34
C ALA A 301 -7.52 13.64 0.79
N PRO A 302 -6.28 13.85 1.25
CA PRO A 302 -5.85 15.15 1.72
C PRO A 302 -5.85 16.17 0.60
N THR A 303 -6.34 17.35 0.91
CA THR A 303 -6.40 18.50 -0.01
C THR A 303 -5.73 19.71 0.63
N PHE A 304 -5.22 20.62 -0.20
CA PHE A 304 -4.66 21.88 0.26
C PHE A 304 -5.62 23.02 -0.09
N VAL A 305 -6.19 23.66 0.93
CA VAL A 305 -7.21 24.69 0.75
C VAL A 305 -6.89 25.87 1.68
N ALA A 306 -6.84 27.07 1.13
CA ALA A 306 -6.61 28.31 1.88
C ALA A 306 -5.38 28.24 2.82
N GLY A 307 -4.27 27.67 2.34
CA GLY A 307 -3.02 27.57 3.11
C GLY A 307 -2.99 26.41 4.13
N HIS A 308 -4.00 25.57 4.18
CA HIS A 308 -4.12 24.48 5.16
C HIS A 308 -4.34 23.11 4.49
N VAL A 309 -3.78 22.06 5.09
CA VAL A 309 -4.10 20.69 4.70
C VAL A 309 -5.41 20.27 5.37
N ARG A 310 -6.35 19.76 4.56
CA ARG A 310 -7.53 19.01 5.02
C ARG A 310 -7.30 17.54 4.76
N MET A 311 -7.27 16.73 5.81
CA MET A 311 -6.81 15.35 5.78
C MET A 311 -7.75 14.35 5.09
N GLY A 312 -9.05 14.71 4.93
CA GLY A 312 -10.00 13.83 4.23
C GLY A 312 -10.33 12.52 4.95
N ILE A 313 -10.29 12.48 6.28
CA ILE A 313 -10.61 11.29 7.09
C ILE A 313 -11.98 10.69 6.77
N ALA A 314 -12.98 11.52 6.47
CA ALA A 314 -14.30 11.05 6.08
C ALA A 314 -14.29 10.20 4.79
N ASN A 315 -13.30 10.41 3.92
CA ASN A 315 -13.14 9.59 2.71
C ASN A 315 -12.66 8.17 3.07
N GLU A 316 -11.65 8.07 3.92
CA GLU A 316 -11.13 6.78 4.38
C GLU A 316 -12.21 5.98 5.12
N LEU A 317 -12.93 6.64 6.06
CA LEU A 317 -13.99 5.98 6.82
C LEU A 317 -15.15 5.52 5.94
N ARG A 318 -15.53 6.28 4.90
CA ARG A 318 -16.54 5.82 3.92
C ARG A 318 -16.06 4.62 3.13
N THR A 319 -14.79 4.60 2.72
CA THR A 319 -14.22 3.48 1.98
C THR A 319 -14.16 2.22 2.87
N ALA A 320 -13.78 2.36 4.13
CA ALA A 320 -13.81 1.25 5.09
C ALA A 320 -15.24 0.73 5.31
N ASP A 321 -16.21 1.63 5.51
CA ASP A 321 -17.63 1.32 5.66
C ASP A 321 -18.19 0.56 4.43
N GLU A 322 -17.86 1.00 3.23
CA GLU A 322 -18.26 0.32 2.00
C GLU A 322 -17.67 -1.08 1.90
N GLY A 323 -16.38 -1.25 2.20
CA GLY A 323 -15.72 -2.55 2.23
C GLY A 323 -16.34 -3.50 3.26
N PHE A 324 -16.60 -3.01 4.48
CA PHE A 324 -17.28 -3.78 5.51
C PHE A 324 -18.68 -4.23 5.08
N ARG A 325 -19.47 -3.36 4.46
CA ARG A 325 -20.80 -3.72 3.94
C ARG A 325 -20.73 -4.73 2.81
N ILE A 326 -19.71 -4.67 1.95
CA ILE A 326 -19.50 -5.69 0.93
C ILE A 326 -19.31 -7.04 1.60
N VAL A 327 -18.37 -7.17 2.55
CA VAL A 327 -18.12 -8.43 3.26
C VAL A 327 -19.35 -8.90 4.04
N ALA A 328 -20.00 -8.00 4.78
CA ALA A 328 -21.21 -8.30 5.55
C ALA A 328 -22.40 -8.80 4.70
N SER A 329 -22.41 -8.49 3.39
CA SER A 329 -23.43 -8.98 2.48
C SER A 329 -23.30 -10.48 2.12
N TYR A 330 -22.22 -11.12 2.56
CA TYR A 330 -21.96 -12.56 2.38
C TYR A 330 -22.09 -13.30 3.72
N PRO A 331 -23.21 -14.02 3.97
CA PRO A 331 -23.39 -14.74 5.23
C PRO A 331 -22.29 -15.76 5.55
N GLU A 332 -21.66 -16.32 4.50
CA GLU A 332 -20.56 -17.26 4.61
C GLU A 332 -19.31 -16.64 5.22
N LEU A 333 -19.15 -15.32 5.08
CA LEU A 333 -17.97 -14.55 5.55
C LEU A 333 -18.21 -13.88 6.91
N LYS A 334 -19.35 -14.11 7.56
CA LYS A 334 -19.75 -13.45 8.82
C LYS A 334 -18.67 -13.47 9.92
N HIS A 335 -17.90 -14.55 10.00
CA HIS A 335 -16.86 -14.73 11.02
C HIS A 335 -15.44 -14.63 10.43
N THR A 336 -15.33 -14.46 9.11
CA THR A 336 -14.04 -14.35 8.45
C THR A 336 -13.36 -13.05 8.87
N PRO A 337 -12.10 -13.10 9.33
CA PRO A 337 -11.33 -11.90 9.64
C PRO A 337 -11.27 -10.94 8.46
N VAL A 338 -11.40 -9.65 8.73
CA VAL A 338 -11.21 -8.58 7.74
C VAL A 338 -10.00 -7.75 8.14
N ILE A 339 -9.10 -7.54 7.19
CA ILE A 339 -7.91 -6.72 7.35
C ILE A 339 -8.00 -5.56 6.34
N ILE A 340 -7.91 -4.33 6.82
CA ILE A 340 -7.66 -3.21 5.93
C ILE A 340 -6.17 -3.23 5.61
N GLY A 341 -5.81 -3.75 4.44
CA GLY A 341 -4.44 -4.08 4.03
C GLY A 341 -3.53 -2.86 3.83
N GLU A 342 -4.13 -1.67 3.60
CA GLU A 342 -3.50 -0.37 3.75
C GLU A 342 -4.52 0.65 4.24
N CYS A 343 -4.22 1.29 5.36
CA CYS A 343 -5.09 2.21 6.08
C CYS A 343 -4.33 3.51 6.34
N ASP A 344 -4.43 4.47 5.42
CA ASP A 344 -3.55 5.63 5.39
C ASP A 344 -4.24 6.90 4.86
N PRO A 345 -3.66 8.09 5.16
CA PRO A 345 -4.20 9.34 4.65
C PRO A 345 -4.28 9.47 3.13
N GLU A 346 -3.42 8.77 2.37
CA GLU A 346 -3.42 8.73 0.89
C GLU A 346 -2.61 7.54 0.35
N GLY A 347 -2.70 7.27 -0.97
CA GLY A 347 -2.09 6.09 -1.61
C GLY A 347 -0.58 6.16 -1.81
N CYS A 348 0.03 7.33 -2.04
CA CYS A 348 1.43 7.42 -2.46
C CYS A 348 2.36 7.92 -1.34
N ALA A 349 3.05 7.01 -0.64
CA ALA A 349 3.97 7.36 0.44
C ALA A 349 5.18 8.21 -0.02
N ALA A 350 5.63 8.06 -1.26
CA ALA A 350 6.80 8.75 -1.82
C ALA A 350 6.46 10.01 -2.66
N CYS A 351 5.19 10.31 -2.91
CA CYS A 351 4.77 11.53 -3.61
C CYS A 351 5.00 12.77 -2.76
N GLN A 352 5.08 13.93 -3.41
CA GLN A 352 5.24 15.23 -2.76
C GLN A 352 4.17 16.22 -3.22
N GLY A 353 3.99 17.29 -2.46
CA GLY A 353 3.03 18.34 -2.76
C GLY A 353 2.52 19.04 -1.49
N PRO A 354 1.92 20.24 -1.62
CA PRO A 354 1.44 21.02 -0.47
C PRO A 354 0.41 20.26 0.38
N GLN A 355 -0.44 19.46 -0.25
CA GLN A 355 -1.45 18.63 0.44
C GLN A 355 -0.82 17.54 1.33
N LEU A 356 0.47 17.26 1.18
CA LEU A 356 1.22 16.25 1.90
C LEU A 356 2.12 16.83 3.00
N ALA A 357 2.05 18.15 3.26
CA ALA A 357 2.85 18.85 4.26
C ALA A 357 2.63 18.34 5.72
N TYR A 358 1.54 17.63 5.97
CA TYR A 358 1.21 17.05 7.28
C TYR A 358 2.16 15.94 7.76
N ARG A 359 2.91 15.30 6.86
CA ARG A 359 3.59 14.00 7.08
C ARG A 359 4.71 14.02 8.12
N ASN A 360 5.29 15.17 8.40
CA ASN A 360 6.36 15.31 9.42
C ASN A 360 5.84 15.84 10.77
N GLY A 361 4.55 16.16 10.87
CA GLY A 361 3.96 16.81 12.03
C GLY A 361 2.94 15.95 12.77
N THR A 362 2.35 16.57 13.80
CA THR A 362 1.35 15.93 14.68
C THR A 362 -0.01 15.73 14.00
N MET A 363 -0.27 16.37 12.87
CA MET A 363 -1.51 16.17 12.13
C MET A 363 -1.62 14.75 11.58
N TYR A 364 -0.50 14.15 11.14
CA TYR A 364 -0.46 12.73 10.76
C TYR A 364 -0.80 11.83 11.94
N SER A 365 -0.21 12.11 13.12
CA SER A 365 -0.51 11.38 14.35
C SER A 365 -1.99 11.46 14.74
N SER A 366 -2.56 12.66 14.72
CA SER A 366 -3.97 12.88 15.06
C SER A 366 -4.92 12.19 14.09
N TYR A 367 -4.60 12.19 12.80
CA TYR A 367 -5.36 11.49 11.78
C TYR A 367 -5.35 9.98 12.05
N THR A 368 -4.16 9.39 12.22
CA THR A 368 -4.00 7.95 12.48
C THR A 368 -4.75 7.55 13.74
N ALA A 369 -4.60 8.29 14.84
CA ALA A 369 -5.31 8.00 16.09
C ALA A 369 -6.84 8.06 15.91
N ALA A 370 -7.35 9.06 15.20
CA ALA A 370 -8.78 9.21 14.97
C ALA A 370 -9.34 8.10 14.07
N THR A 371 -8.63 7.72 13.01
CA THR A 371 -9.04 6.63 12.10
C THR A 371 -9.10 5.31 12.86
N PHE A 372 -8.03 4.95 13.57
CA PHE A 372 -7.97 3.68 14.32
C PHE A 372 -8.98 3.60 15.48
N ALA A 373 -9.38 4.73 16.05
CA ALA A 373 -10.46 4.76 17.04
C ALA A 373 -11.85 4.55 16.41
N ARG A 374 -12.07 4.97 15.16
CA ARG A 374 -13.37 4.89 14.48
C ARG A 374 -13.63 3.59 13.76
N LEU A 375 -12.59 2.90 13.30
CA LEU A 375 -12.74 1.66 12.55
C LEU A 375 -13.45 0.54 13.33
N PRO A 376 -13.17 0.29 14.63
CA PRO A 376 -13.90 -0.69 15.42
C PRO A 376 -15.39 -0.39 15.54
N GLU A 377 -15.77 0.90 15.67
CA GLU A 377 -17.17 1.34 15.74
C GLU A 377 -17.91 1.01 14.43
N LEU A 378 -17.26 1.24 13.28
CA LEU A 378 -17.81 0.91 11.97
C LEU A 378 -17.97 -0.61 11.80
N ALA A 379 -16.94 -1.37 12.15
CA ALA A 379 -16.95 -2.82 12.05
C ALA A 379 -18.02 -3.46 12.93
N GLU A 380 -18.20 -2.97 14.17
CA GLU A 380 -19.24 -3.44 15.08
C GLU A 380 -20.64 -3.12 14.51
N ARG A 381 -20.86 -1.90 14.02
CA ARG A 381 -22.12 -1.49 13.41
C ARG A 381 -22.49 -2.39 12.22
N ASP A 382 -21.53 -2.73 11.39
CA ASP A 382 -21.75 -3.54 10.17
C ASP A 382 -21.67 -5.06 10.44
N GLY A 383 -21.35 -5.47 11.66
CA GLY A 383 -21.28 -6.88 12.06
C GLY A 383 -20.10 -7.63 11.45
N VAL A 384 -18.97 -6.95 11.23
CA VAL A 384 -17.74 -7.48 10.61
C VAL A 384 -16.69 -7.80 11.66
N ASN A 385 -15.97 -8.91 11.46
CA ASN A 385 -14.85 -9.31 12.31
C ASN A 385 -13.55 -8.57 11.89
N LEU A 386 -13.41 -7.31 12.28
CA LEU A 386 -12.20 -6.52 12.00
C LEU A 386 -11.01 -7.09 12.78
N GLU A 387 -10.07 -7.69 12.08
CA GLU A 387 -8.82 -8.25 12.63
C GLU A 387 -7.71 -7.21 12.70
N GLY A 388 -7.60 -6.35 11.68
CA GLY A 388 -6.52 -5.40 11.58
C GLY A 388 -6.72 -4.26 10.59
N ALA A 389 -5.93 -3.22 10.81
CA ALA A 389 -5.73 -2.12 9.88
C ALA A 389 -4.22 -1.85 9.78
N LEU A 390 -3.69 -1.94 8.58
CA LEU A 390 -2.27 -1.88 8.30
C LEU A 390 -1.86 -0.45 7.96
N THR A 391 -0.85 0.05 8.66
CA THR A 391 -0.23 1.33 8.33
C THR A 391 0.87 1.10 7.31
N TRP A 392 0.66 1.62 6.08
CA TRP A 392 1.64 1.56 5.01
C TRP A 392 2.57 2.74 5.10
N ALA A 393 3.54 2.63 5.98
CA ALA A 393 4.58 3.61 6.17
C ALA A 393 5.75 2.96 6.89
N PHE A 394 6.92 3.06 6.32
CA PHE A 394 8.13 2.50 6.93
C PHE A 394 9.18 3.59 7.10
N GLU A 395 10.36 3.43 6.57
CA GLU A 395 11.36 4.48 6.44
C GLU A 395 12.19 4.27 5.17
N PHE A 396 12.95 5.29 4.81
CA PHE A 396 13.85 5.25 3.66
C PHE A 396 15.22 5.74 4.13
N GLU A 397 16.21 4.85 4.18
CA GLU A 397 17.59 5.25 4.44
C GLU A 397 18.17 6.00 3.25
N ASP A 398 19.21 6.79 3.49
CA ASP A 398 19.93 7.59 2.49
C ASP A 398 19.06 8.63 1.75
N GLN A 399 17.91 8.97 2.32
CA GLN A 399 17.09 10.08 1.86
C GLN A 399 17.32 11.31 2.77
N PRO A 400 17.03 12.53 2.28
CA PRO A 400 17.10 13.71 3.12
C PRO A 400 16.19 13.58 4.34
N TYR A 401 16.67 14.01 5.50
CA TYR A 401 15.87 14.01 6.73
C TYR A 401 14.59 14.80 6.54
N PHE A 402 13.47 14.27 6.98
CA PHE A 402 12.15 14.90 6.89
C PHE A 402 11.77 15.36 5.49
N ALA A 403 12.18 14.61 4.46
CA ALA A 403 11.93 14.95 3.03
C ALA A 403 10.44 14.98 2.64
N GLY A 404 9.53 14.72 3.58
CA GLY A 404 8.08 14.76 3.33
C GLY A 404 7.51 13.43 2.85
N PHE A 405 8.24 12.33 2.96
CA PHE A 405 7.69 11.00 2.72
C PHE A 405 6.74 10.60 3.85
N ARG A 406 5.71 9.83 3.54
CA ARG A 406 4.88 9.19 4.55
C ARG A 406 5.64 7.99 5.11
N SER A 407 6.21 8.18 6.29
CA SER A 407 7.04 7.17 6.95
C SER A 407 6.93 7.31 8.47
N LEU A 408 7.22 6.23 9.20
CA LEU A 408 7.23 6.20 10.68
C LEU A 408 8.52 6.80 11.24
N ALA A 409 9.61 6.72 10.49
CA ALA A 409 10.90 7.26 10.85
C ALA A 409 11.59 7.91 9.64
N THR A 410 12.70 8.62 9.86
CA THR A 410 13.57 9.21 8.84
C THR A 410 15.03 8.98 9.27
N ASN A 411 15.76 8.15 8.53
CA ASN A 411 17.15 7.75 8.85
C ASN A 411 17.33 7.38 10.33
N GLY A 412 16.42 6.55 10.86
CA GLY A 412 16.44 6.10 12.24
C GLY A 412 15.94 7.12 13.29
N ILE A 413 15.44 8.29 12.88
CA ILE A 413 14.77 9.25 13.76
C ILE A 413 13.26 9.03 13.69
N ASP A 414 12.65 8.70 14.81
CA ASP A 414 11.22 8.43 14.91
C ASP A 414 10.40 9.69 14.60
N LYS A 415 9.38 9.55 13.79
CA LYS A 415 8.40 10.62 13.57
C LYS A 415 7.28 10.60 14.61
N PRO A 416 6.57 11.71 14.81
CA PRO A 416 5.49 11.79 15.81
C PRO A 416 4.43 10.70 15.69
N VAL A 417 4.14 10.23 14.49
CA VAL A 417 3.12 9.19 14.23
C VAL A 417 3.47 7.85 14.88
N LEU A 418 4.75 7.50 15.03
CA LEU A 418 5.15 6.27 15.70
C LEU A 418 4.71 6.23 17.17
N ASN A 419 4.61 7.41 17.84
CA ASN A 419 4.12 7.47 19.21
C ASN A 419 2.63 7.13 19.35
N VAL A 420 1.83 7.25 18.29
CA VAL A 420 0.41 6.80 18.33
C VAL A 420 0.37 5.30 18.60
N PHE A 421 1.20 4.53 17.91
CA PHE A 421 1.26 3.07 18.07
C PHE A 421 1.83 2.68 19.45
N ARG A 422 2.79 3.45 19.97
CA ARG A 422 3.30 3.27 21.35
C ARG A 422 2.22 3.56 22.39
N LEU A 423 1.30 4.47 22.12
CA LEU A 423 0.19 4.78 23.03
C LEU A 423 -0.94 3.74 22.96
N PHE A 424 -1.07 3.06 21.82
CA PHE A 424 -2.03 1.96 21.66
C PHE A 424 -1.54 0.64 22.27
N SER A 425 -0.22 0.42 22.35
CA SER A 425 0.39 -0.79 22.90
C SER A 425 0.42 -0.81 24.42
#